data_4866f3ac6f8200d6172d9273e5902a4d
#
_entry.id   4866f3ac6f8200d6172d9273e5902a4d
#
_cell.length_a   1.000
_cell.length_b   1.000
_cell.length_c   1.000
_cell.angle_alpha   90.00
_cell.angle_beta   90.00
_cell.angle_gamma   90.00
#
_symmetry.space_group_name_H-M   'P 1'
#
loop_
_entity.id
_entity.type
_entity.pdbx_description
1 polymer ?
#
loop_
_entity_poly.entity_id
_entity_poly.type
_entity_poly.pdbx_seq_one_letter_code
_entity_poly.pdbx_strand_id
1 'polypeptide(L)'
;MTALILALTTIFVASTHPAKDCEDGVYTYENIVEVAANHCKYAKSENINIDLLWSLVAIEEKYNVPYHLRGMILAAACMESGYNPLAKGDRKFSKDGKTPKAIGILQQWPMYEKAYGTVRTDPISAADGWMKHIVSKLEKVRKQCRFRDEVRKWIGAWVTGIRYPKKGGRCREVPNHLRLLNDWHAEAKKLSCEPPIGC
;
A
#
# COMPACT_ATOMS: atom_id res chain seq x y z
N MET A 1 28.74 65.37 7.25
CA MET A 1 28.62 63.98 6.74
C MET A 1 27.44 63.31 7.45
N THR A 2 26.29 63.28 6.76
CA THR A 2 25.03 62.77 7.34
C THR A 2 24.76 61.40 6.75
N ALA A 3 24.83 60.35 7.56
CA ALA A 3 24.57 59.01 7.13
C ALA A 3 23.05 58.73 7.08
N LEU A 4 22.56 58.42 5.90
CA LEU A 4 21.18 58.05 5.64
C LEU A 4 21.02 56.53 5.88
N ILE A 5 20.32 56.14 6.94
CA ILE A 5 19.99 54.74 7.24
C ILE A 5 18.70 54.42 6.46
N LEU A 6 18.84 53.60 5.39
CA LEU A 6 17.70 53.01 4.71
C LEU A 6 17.21 51.81 5.51
N ALA A 7 16.05 51.93 6.11
CA ALA A 7 15.33 50.79 6.70
C ALA A 7 14.63 49.98 5.58
N LEU A 8 15.13 48.79 5.27
CA LEU A 8 14.43 47.80 4.44
C LEU A 8 13.31 47.16 5.25
N THR A 9 12.09 47.61 5.01
CA THR A 9 10.88 46.90 5.50
C THR A 9 10.61 45.69 4.59
N THR A 10 10.94 44.50 5.09
CA THR A 10 10.56 43.23 4.42
C THR A 10 9.08 43.03 4.65
N ILE A 11 8.29 43.24 3.59
CA ILE A 11 6.85 42.91 3.60
C ILE A 11 6.76 41.37 3.46
N PHE A 12 6.49 40.68 4.54
CA PHE A 12 6.03 39.29 4.50
C PHE A 12 4.61 39.27 3.92
N VAL A 13 4.50 38.98 2.63
CA VAL A 13 3.23 38.61 2.04
C VAL A 13 2.92 37.22 2.53
N ALA A 14 2.06 37.10 3.57
CA ALA A 14 1.47 35.86 3.95
C ALA A 14 0.65 35.36 2.76
N SER A 15 1.16 34.34 2.08
CA SER A 15 0.44 33.61 1.04
C SER A 15 -0.72 32.90 1.72
N THR A 16 -1.88 33.53 1.78
CA THR A 16 -3.13 32.87 2.13
C THR A 16 -3.47 31.93 0.97
N HIS A 17 -2.96 30.72 1.02
CA HIS A 17 -3.52 29.66 0.19
C HIS A 17 -4.97 29.47 0.67
N PRO A 18 -5.98 29.65 -0.21
CA PRO A 18 -7.34 29.35 0.15
C PRO A 18 -7.39 27.90 0.60
N ALA A 19 -8.12 27.62 1.67
CA ALA A 19 -8.44 26.25 2.09
C ALA A 19 -9.00 25.55 0.83
N LYS A 20 -8.20 24.61 0.29
CA LYS A 20 -8.52 23.90 -0.93
C LYS A 20 -9.77 23.10 -0.63
N ASP A 21 -10.80 23.26 -1.46
CA ASP A 21 -12.07 22.57 -1.31
C ASP A 21 -11.85 21.09 -1.00
N CYS A 22 -12.18 20.68 0.24
CA CYS A 22 -12.01 19.31 0.72
C CYS A 22 -13.00 18.32 0.08
N GLU A 23 -13.90 18.79 -0.78
CA GLU A 23 -14.92 17.96 -1.45
C GLU A 23 -14.31 16.91 -2.40
N ASP A 24 -13.14 17.18 -3.00
CA ASP A 24 -12.43 16.23 -3.88
C ASP A 24 -11.24 15.51 -3.22
N GLY A 25 -11.22 15.40 -1.90
CA GLY A 25 -10.16 14.89 -1.04
C GLY A 25 -9.11 14.02 -1.74
N VAL A 26 -8.10 14.68 -2.33
CA VAL A 26 -6.93 14.00 -2.92
C VAL A 26 -6.02 13.62 -1.76
N TYR A 27 -5.73 12.35 -1.59
CA TYR A 27 -4.73 11.87 -0.63
C TYR A 27 -3.41 11.57 -1.34
N THR A 28 -2.31 11.77 -0.63
CA THR A 28 -0.96 11.47 -1.12
C THR A 28 -0.44 10.18 -0.51
N TYR A 29 0.71 9.69 -0.97
CA TYR A 29 1.37 8.57 -0.32
C TYR A 29 1.84 8.91 1.09
N GLU A 30 2.22 10.19 1.36
CA GLU A 30 2.55 10.68 2.70
C GLU A 30 1.40 10.42 3.68
N ASN A 31 0.19 10.85 3.32
CA ASN A 31 -1.00 10.63 4.13
C ASN A 31 -1.27 9.13 4.34
N ILE A 32 -1.13 8.30 3.29
CA ILE A 32 -1.35 6.86 3.40
C ILE A 32 -0.30 6.20 4.30
N VAL A 33 0.98 6.57 4.19
CA VAL A 33 2.07 6.04 5.03
C VAL A 33 1.85 6.42 6.48
N GLU A 34 1.47 7.67 6.76
CA GLU A 34 1.14 8.13 8.11
C GLU A 34 -0.02 7.32 8.70
N VAL A 35 -1.12 7.17 7.96
CA VAL A 35 -2.25 6.35 8.38
C VAL A 35 -1.85 4.89 8.59
N ALA A 36 -1.07 4.31 7.68
CA ALA A 36 -0.62 2.92 7.75
C ALA A 36 0.25 2.67 8.99
N ALA A 37 1.13 3.62 9.33
CA ALA A 37 1.97 3.55 10.51
C ALA A 37 1.16 3.60 11.82
N ASN A 38 0.14 4.48 11.87
CA ASN A 38 -0.64 4.72 13.08
C ASN A 38 -1.82 3.73 13.26
N HIS A 39 -2.35 3.17 12.17
CA HIS A 39 -3.60 2.39 12.19
C HIS A 39 -3.45 0.92 11.80
N CYS A 40 -2.22 0.40 11.67
CA CYS A 40 -2.03 -1.04 11.46
C CYS A 40 -2.25 -1.83 12.75
N LYS A 41 -3.48 -2.22 13.01
CA LYS A 41 -3.88 -3.00 14.21
C LYS A 41 -3.24 -4.39 14.32
N TYR A 42 -2.59 -4.88 13.28
CA TYR A 42 -1.89 -6.17 13.26
C TYR A 42 -0.40 -6.03 13.59
N ALA A 43 0.13 -4.81 13.65
CA ALA A 43 1.49 -4.56 14.10
C ALA A 43 1.62 -4.92 15.59
N LYS A 44 2.65 -5.70 15.91
CA LYS A 44 2.97 -6.08 17.29
C LYS A 44 3.89 -5.07 17.98
N SER A 45 4.51 -4.20 17.22
CA SER A 45 5.41 -3.16 17.68
C SER A 45 4.73 -1.81 17.57
N GLU A 46 4.84 -0.98 18.60
CA GLU A 46 4.42 0.42 18.56
C GLU A 46 5.31 1.26 17.63
N ASN A 47 6.50 0.77 17.31
CA ASN A 47 7.46 1.44 16.44
C ASN A 47 7.51 0.73 15.07
N ILE A 48 6.63 1.13 14.15
CA ILE A 48 6.69 0.69 12.77
C ILE A 48 7.83 1.43 12.06
N ASN A 49 8.65 0.68 11.32
CA ASN A 49 9.74 1.27 10.53
C ASN A 49 9.16 2.04 9.34
N ILE A 50 9.18 3.36 9.41
CA ILE A 50 8.66 4.26 8.36
C ILE A 50 9.44 4.12 7.05
N ASP A 51 10.77 3.92 7.09
CA ASP A 51 11.59 3.74 5.89
C ASP A 51 11.21 2.45 5.14
N LEU A 52 10.80 1.42 5.89
CA LEU A 52 10.24 0.21 5.29
C LEU A 52 8.95 0.51 4.55
N LEU A 53 8.04 1.29 5.14
CA LEU A 53 6.76 1.65 4.48
C LEU A 53 7.02 2.43 3.19
N TRP A 54 7.92 3.40 3.19
CA TRP A 54 8.34 4.13 2.00
C TRP A 54 8.96 3.24 0.94
N SER A 55 9.77 2.28 1.35
CA SER A 55 10.35 1.30 0.44
C SER A 55 9.28 0.44 -0.26
N LEU A 56 8.20 0.09 0.47
CA LEU A 56 7.04 -0.62 -0.11
C LEU A 56 6.26 0.26 -1.08
N VAL A 57 6.08 1.55 -0.76
CA VAL A 57 5.45 2.54 -1.65
C VAL A 57 6.24 2.68 -2.95
N ALA A 58 7.57 2.76 -2.90
CA ALA A 58 8.40 2.84 -4.10
C ALA A 58 8.21 1.64 -5.04
N ILE A 59 7.89 0.45 -4.50
CA ILE A 59 7.51 -0.69 -5.32
C ILE A 59 6.14 -0.48 -5.99
N GLU A 60 5.15 0.08 -5.30
CA GLU A 60 3.86 0.40 -5.95
C GLU A 60 4.02 1.38 -7.11
N GLU A 61 4.79 2.44 -6.93
CA GLU A 61 5.07 3.44 -7.95
C GLU A 61 5.73 2.82 -9.17
N LYS A 62 6.71 1.94 -8.98
CA LYS A 62 7.36 1.18 -10.07
C LYS A 62 6.36 0.43 -10.95
N TYR A 63 5.26 -0.06 -10.38
CA TYR A 63 4.24 -0.84 -11.09
C TYR A 63 3.03 -0.01 -11.54
N ASN A 64 3.05 1.31 -11.35
CA ASN A 64 1.96 2.21 -11.73
C ASN A 64 0.60 1.77 -11.17
N VAL A 65 0.55 1.47 -9.88
CA VAL A 65 -0.70 1.10 -9.21
C VAL A 65 -1.73 2.21 -9.38
N PRO A 66 -2.98 1.89 -9.78
CA PRO A 66 -4.03 2.89 -9.93
C PRO A 66 -4.24 3.71 -8.64
N TYR A 67 -4.50 5.01 -8.80
CA TYR A 67 -4.68 5.95 -7.69
C TYR A 67 -5.58 5.40 -6.56
N HIS A 68 -6.74 4.85 -6.92
CA HIS A 68 -7.68 4.28 -5.95
C HIS A 68 -7.23 2.99 -5.24
N LEU A 69 -6.02 2.51 -5.54
CA LEU A 69 -5.42 1.33 -4.92
C LEU A 69 -4.04 1.63 -4.31
N ARG A 70 -3.64 2.89 -4.27
CA ARG A 70 -2.41 3.32 -3.59
C ARG A 70 -2.42 2.88 -2.14
N GLY A 71 -1.32 2.31 -1.67
CA GLY A 71 -1.22 1.70 -0.34
C GLY A 71 -1.65 0.22 -0.29
N MET A 72 -1.94 -0.41 -1.45
CA MET A 72 -2.36 -1.81 -1.46
C MET A 72 -1.32 -2.77 -0.90
N ILE A 73 -0.02 -2.51 -1.12
CA ILE A 73 1.06 -3.32 -0.52
C ILE A 73 1.10 -3.08 0.98
N LEU A 74 0.94 -1.84 1.43
CA LEU A 74 0.93 -1.49 2.85
C LEU A 74 -0.23 -2.20 3.57
N ALA A 75 -1.44 -2.15 3.01
CA ALA A 75 -2.61 -2.83 3.57
C ALA A 75 -2.42 -4.36 3.61
N ALA A 76 -1.84 -4.95 2.55
CA ALA A 76 -1.53 -6.36 2.52
C ALA A 76 -0.47 -6.73 3.56
N ALA A 77 0.65 -6.02 3.64
CA ALA A 77 1.72 -6.28 4.59
C ALA A 77 1.26 -6.11 6.05
N CYS A 78 0.42 -5.10 6.32
CA CYS A 78 -0.20 -4.93 7.62
C CYS A 78 -1.01 -6.16 8.02
N MET A 79 -1.96 -6.62 7.19
CA MET A 79 -2.85 -7.73 7.51
C MET A 79 -2.13 -9.08 7.54
N GLU A 80 -1.14 -9.30 6.69
CA GLU A 80 -0.44 -10.58 6.58
C GLU A 80 0.57 -10.79 7.72
N SER A 81 1.23 -9.74 8.19
CA SER A 81 2.32 -9.88 9.13
C SER A 81 2.47 -8.77 10.18
N GLY A 82 1.67 -7.69 10.08
CA GLY A 82 1.90 -6.47 10.87
C GLY A 82 3.28 -5.86 10.58
N TYR A 83 3.68 -5.86 9.32
CA TYR A 83 4.99 -5.39 8.83
C TYR A 83 6.22 -6.17 9.32
N ASN A 84 6.03 -7.40 9.81
CA ASN A 84 7.13 -8.23 10.26
C ASN A 84 7.75 -9.04 9.10
N PRO A 85 8.99 -8.73 8.64
CA PRO A 85 9.63 -9.46 7.55
C PRO A 85 10.03 -10.89 7.92
N LEU A 86 10.07 -11.23 9.21
CA LEU A 86 10.40 -12.56 9.70
C LEU A 86 9.17 -13.39 10.10
N ALA A 87 7.96 -12.89 9.79
CA ALA A 87 6.73 -13.60 10.10
C ALA A 87 6.68 -14.97 9.44
N LYS A 88 6.15 -15.95 10.18
CA LYS A 88 6.07 -17.36 9.76
C LYS A 88 4.65 -17.88 9.98
N GLY A 89 3.98 -18.30 8.92
CA GLY A 89 2.61 -18.77 8.94
C GLY A 89 2.37 -20.09 8.19
N ASP A 90 1.11 -20.47 8.11
CA ASP A 90 0.63 -21.59 7.30
C ASP A 90 1.29 -22.95 7.57
N ARG A 91 1.73 -23.19 8.81
CA ARG A 91 2.37 -24.48 9.21
C ARG A 91 1.45 -25.68 8.98
N LYS A 92 0.14 -25.51 9.16
CA LYS A 92 -0.87 -26.56 8.93
C LYS A 92 -0.88 -27.12 7.51
N PHE A 93 -0.31 -26.41 6.55
CA PHE A 93 -0.22 -26.85 5.16
C PHE A 93 1.12 -27.53 4.84
N SER A 94 2.04 -27.64 5.80
CA SER A 94 3.27 -28.42 5.62
C SER A 94 3.02 -29.90 5.91
N LYS A 95 3.85 -30.78 5.31
CA LYS A 95 3.73 -32.23 5.52
C LYS A 95 4.02 -32.64 6.97
N ASP A 96 4.91 -31.92 7.63
CA ASP A 96 5.35 -32.15 9.01
C ASP A 96 4.53 -31.35 10.06
N GLY A 97 3.59 -30.50 9.62
CA GLY A 97 2.84 -29.59 10.49
C GLY A 97 3.68 -28.53 11.22
N LYS A 98 5.00 -28.48 10.98
CA LYS A 98 5.95 -27.63 11.70
C LYS A 98 6.60 -26.57 10.81
N THR A 99 6.98 -26.95 9.59
CA THR A 99 7.64 -26.06 8.64
C THR A 99 6.68 -24.97 8.13
N PRO A 100 6.99 -23.67 8.28
CA PRO A 100 6.12 -22.61 7.77
C PRO A 100 6.10 -22.63 6.23
N LYS A 101 4.90 -22.57 5.65
CA LYS A 101 4.73 -22.42 4.19
C LYS A 101 4.71 -20.95 3.77
N ALA A 102 4.07 -20.10 4.56
CA ALA A 102 4.03 -18.67 4.37
C ALA A 102 5.13 -18.02 5.22
N ILE A 103 5.95 -17.17 4.63
CA ILE A 103 6.98 -16.42 5.35
C ILE A 103 7.09 -14.99 4.80
N GLY A 104 7.65 -14.11 5.62
CA GLY A 104 7.95 -12.74 5.28
C GLY A 104 6.78 -11.79 5.43
N ILE A 105 7.02 -10.55 5.06
CA ILE A 105 6.09 -9.42 5.26
C ILE A 105 4.73 -9.61 4.57
N LEU A 106 4.69 -10.33 3.45
CA LEU A 106 3.49 -10.61 2.65
C LEU A 106 3.07 -12.09 2.72
N GLN A 107 3.56 -12.84 3.71
CA GLN A 107 3.24 -14.25 3.95
C GLN A 107 3.26 -15.11 2.66
N GLN A 108 4.34 -14.97 1.90
CA GLN A 108 4.47 -15.61 0.61
C GLN A 108 4.84 -17.11 0.71
N TRP A 109 4.28 -17.89 -0.19
CA TRP A 109 4.58 -19.31 -0.33
C TRP A 109 5.82 -19.55 -1.23
N PRO A 110 6.46 -20.74 -1.18
CA PRO A 110 7.66 -21.05 -1.99
C PRO A 110 7.51 -20.85 -3.50
N MET A 111 6.28 -20.84 -4.00
CA MET A 111 6.01 -20.57 -5.41
C MET A 111 6.51 -19.19 -5.88
N TYR A 112 6.58 -18.21 -4.98
CA TYR A 112 7.08 -16.87 -5.33
C TYR A 112 8.58 -16.88 -5.59
N GLU A 113 9.36 -17.67 -4.82
CA GLU A 113 10.79 -17.89 -5.07
C GLU A 113 11.00 -18.51 -6.45
N LYS A 114 10.25 -19.57 -6.75
CA LYS A 114 10.36 -20.31 -8.01
C LYS A 114 9.92 -19.48 -9.22
N ALA A 115 8.82 -18.73 -9.11
CA ALA A 115 8.21 -18.04 -10.24
C ALA A 115 8.80 -16.66 -10.52
N TYR A 116 9.28 -15.98 -9.47
CA TYR A 116 9.68 -14.56 -9.56
C TYR A 116 11.09 -14.29 -8.99
N GLY A 117 11.80 -15.30 -8.53
CA GLY A 117 13.12 -15.14 -7.89
C GLY A 117 13.07 -14.38 -6.56
N THR A 118 11.93 -14.43 -5.87
CA THR A 118 11.67 -13.64 -4.66
C THR A 118 12.46 -14.17 -3.47
N VAL A 119 13.13 -13.31 -2.73
CA VAL A 119 13.66 -13.59 -1.39
C VAL A 119 12.57 -13.20 -0.39
N ARG A 120 11.78 -14.18 0.08
CA ARG A 120 10.57 -13.94 0.89
C ARG A 120 10.80 -13.27 2.24
N THR A 121 12.02 -13.36 2.79
CA THR A 121 12.42 -12.69 4.04
C THR A 121 12.96 -11.28 3.82
N ASP A 122 13.26 -10.90 2.58
CA ASP A 122 13.59 -9.53 2.20
C ASP A 122 12.31 -8.78 1.81
N PRO A 123 11.94 -7.71 2.53
CA PRO A 123 10.67 -7.01 2.31
C PRO A 123 10.50 -6.46 0.89
N ILE A 124 11.57 -5.93 0.32
CA ILE A 124 11.53 -5.29 -1.01
C ILE A 124 11.41 -6.34 -2.09
N SER A 125 12.20 -7.40 -2.01
CA SER A 125 12.09 -8.55 -2.91
C SER A 125 10.72 -9.21 -2.81
N ALA A 126 10.17 -9.35 -1.60
CA ALA A 126 8.82 -9.88 -1.38
C ALA A 126 7.76 -9.00 -2.04
N ALA A 127 7.82 -7.67 -1.86
CA ALA A 127 6.89 -6.73 -2.46
C ALA A 127 6.98 -6.76 -4.00
N ASP A 128 8.18 -6.73 -4.56
CA ASP A 128 8.40 -6.81 -6.02
C ASP A 128 7.85 -8.11 -6.61
N GLY A 129 8.13 -9.25 -5.97
CA GLY A 129 7.60 -10.55 -6.38
C GLY A 129 6.07 -10.63 -6.29
N TRP A 130 5.47 -10.01 -5.27
CA TRP A 130 4.02 -9.92 -5.12
C TRP A 130 3.38 -9.08 -6.22
N MET A 131 3.97 -7.93 -6.54
CA MET A 131 3.51 -7.08 -7.63
C MET A 131 3.66 -7.76 -8.99
N LYS A 132 4.80 -8.42 -9.27
CA LYS A 132 4.97 -9.25 -10.48
C LYS A 132 3.85 -10.29 -10.62
N HIS A 133 3.49 -10.94 -9.50
CA HIS A 133 2.40 -11.91 -9.49
C HIS A 133 1.06 -11.27 -9.86
N ILE A 134 0.72 -10.13 -9.26
CA ILE A 134 -0.53 -9.41 -9.58
C ILE A 134 -0.54 -8.99 -11.05
N VAL A 135 0.49 -8.29 -11.52
CA VAL A 135 0.57 -7.80 -12.89
C VAL A 135 0.47 -8.94 -13.90
N SER A 136 1.11 -10.09 -13.64
CA SER A 136 1.01 -11.29 -14.50
C SER A 136 -0.43 -11.83 -14.63
N LYS A 137 -1.36 -11.41 -13.78
CA LYS A 137 -2.77 -11.83 -13.79
C LYS A 137 -3.70 -10.81 -14.46
N LEU A 138 -3.30 -9.56 -14.63
CA LEU A 138 -4.18 -8.49 -15.13
C LEU A 138 -4.88 -8.88 -16.44
N GLU A 139 -4.13 -9.34 -17.45
CA GLU A 139 -4.69 -9.73 -18.73
C GLU A 139 -5.63 -10.95 -18.64
N LYS A 140 -5.28 -11.92 -17.79
CA LYS A 140 -6.11 -13.09 -17.57
C LYS A 140 -7.44 -12.68 -16.92
N VAL A 141 -7.38 -11.84 -15.89
CA VAL A 141 -8.57 -11.31 -15.20
C VAL A 141 -9.43 -10.49 -16.15
N ARG A 142 -8.82 -9.61 -16.94
CA ARG A 142 -9.53 -8.83 -17.96
C ARG A 142 -10.34 -9.71 -18.90
N LYS A 143 -9.73 -10.77 -19.43
CA LYS A 143 -10.38 -11.70 -20.37
C LYS A 143 -11.48 -12.53 -19.68
N GLN A 144 -11.22 -13.06 -18.50
CA GLN A 144 -12.14 -13.95 -17.79
C GLN A 144 -13.34 -13.22 -17.19
N CYS A 145 -13.10 -12.03 -16.61
CA CYS A 145 -14.12 -11.25 -15.92
C CYS A 145 -14.72 -10.16 -16.82
N ARG A 146 -14.20 -9.96 -18.03
CA ARG A 146 -14.63 -8.91 -18.97
C ARG A 146 -14.60 -7.50 -18.37
N PHE A 147 -13.72 -7.27 -17.41
CA PHE A 147 -13.55 -5.94 -16.82
C PHE A 147 -12.98 -4.96 -17.84
N ARG A 148 -13.61 -3.79 -17.97
CA ARG A 148 -13.10 -2.65 -18.75
C ARG A 148 -12.37 -1.65 -17.88
N ASP A 149 -12.82 -1.51 -16.65
CA ASP A 149 -12.28 -0.61 -15.64
C ASP A 149 -10.95 -1.13 -15.06
N GLU A 150 -9.92 -0.26 -15.00
CA GLU A 150 -8.59 -0.65 -14.54
C GLU A 150 -8.56 -1.04 -13.06
N VAL A 151 -9.26 -0.29 -12.19
CA VAL A 151 -9.27 -0.57 -10.75
C VAL A 151 -9.84 -1.97 -10.51
N ARG A 152 -10.93 -2.33 -11.21
CA ARG A 152 -11.52 -3.68 -11.12
C ARG A 152 -10.60 -4.78 -11.63
N LYS A 153 -9.79 -4.52 -12.66
CA LYS A 153 -8.79 -5.48 -13.14
C LYS A 153 -7.74 -5.74 -12.05
N TRP A 154 -7.23 -4.67 -11.43
CA TRP A 154 -6.26 -4.77 -10.36
C TRP A 154 -6.83 -5.48 -9.12
N ILE A 155 -8.04 -5.14 -8.69
CA ILE A 155 -8.74 -5.82 -7.60
C ILE A 155 -8.90 -7.32 -7.93
N GLY A 156 -9.36 -7.65 -9.13
CA GLY A 156 -9.50 -9.03 -9.58
C GLY A 156 -8.17 -9.78 -9.60
N ALA A 157 -7.08 -9.15 -10.04
CA ALA A 157 -5.75 -9.73 -10.03
C ALA A 157 -5.22 -9.92 -8.60
N TRP A 158 -5.49 -9.01 -7.71
CA TRP A 158 -5.17 -9.09 -6.28
C TRP A 158 -5.86 -10.30 -5.63
N VAL A 159 -7.17 -10.48 -5.84
CA VAL A 159 -7.92 -11.65 -5.37
C VAL A 159 -7.37 -12.94 -5.93
N THR A 160 -7.08 -12.98 -7.23
CA THR A 160 -6.60 -14.20 -7.90
C THR A 160 -5.18 -14.58 -7.51
N GLY A 161 -4.43 -13.66 -6.92
CA GLY A 161 -3.13 -13.96 -6.30
C GLY A 161 -3.24 -15.03 -5.23
N ILE A 162 -4.40 -15.17 -4.58
CA ILE A 162 -4.63 -16.11 -3.48
C ILE A 162 -5.30 -17.41 -3.96
N ARG A 163 -6.20 -17.35 -4.96
CA ARG A 163 -6.89 -18.54 -5.49
C ARG A 163 -7.27 -18.36 -6.97
N TYR A 164 -7.00 -19.36 -7.80
CA TYR A 164 -7.44 -19.36 -9.21
C TYR A 164 -8.97 -19.27 -9.31
N PRO A 165 -9.54 -18.32 -10.07
CA PRO A 165 -10.95 -18.30 -10.29
C PRO A 165 -11.33 -19.55 -11.12
N LYS A 166 -12.13 -20.41 -10.55
CA LYS A 166 -12.88 -21.40 -11.33
C LYS A 166 -13.85 -20.63 -12.22
N LYS A 167 -14.10 -21.12 -13.45
CA LYS A 167 -14.99 -20.46 -14.42
C LYS A 167 -16.21 -19.81 -13.75
N GLY A 168 -16.36 -18.50 -13.93
CA GLY A 168 -17.61 -17.76 -13.69
C GLY A 168 -17.89 -17.25 -12.26
N GLY A 169 -17.25 -17.80 -11.19
CA GLY A 169 -17.73 -17.51 -9.82
C GLY A 169 -17.07 -16.34 -9.08
N ARG A 170 -15.86 -15.95 -9.45
CA ARG A 170 -15.01 -15.09 -8.58
C ARG A 170 -14.74 -13.69 -9.06
N CYS A 171 -15.33 -13.25 -10.16
CA CYS A 171 -15.16 -11.89 -10.66
C CYS A 171 -15.80 -10.82 -9.77
N ARG A 172 -16.55 -11.22 -8.73
CA ARG A 172 -17.18 -10.32 -7.73
C ARG A 172 -16.47 -10.35 -6.38
N GLU A 173 -15.46 -11.21 -6.21
CA GLU A 173 -14.73 -11.29 -4.95
C GLU A 173 -13.87 -10.03 -4.78
N VAL A 174 -13.82 -9.56 -3.54
CA VAL A 174 -13.02 -8.42 -3.12
C VAL A 174 -12.04 -8.92 -2.06
N PRO A 175 -10.74 -8.58 -2.14
CA PRO A 175 -9.80 -8.97 -1.10
C PRO A 175 -10.16 -8.30 0.23
N ASN A 176 -10.01 -9.02 1.33
CA ASN A 176 -10.24 -8.46 2.67
C ASN A 176 -9.36 -7.23 2.94
N HIS A 177 -8.15 -7.21 2.37
CA HIS A 177 -7.23 -6.08 2.45
C HIS A 177 -7.80 -4.79 1.86
N LEU A 178 -8.71 -4.87 0.86
CA LEU A 178 -9.31 -3.68 0.24
C LEU A 178 -10.19 -2.92 1.23
N ARG A 179 -10.83 -3.60 2.18
CA ARG A 179 -11.61 -2.92 3.23
C ARG A 179 -10.68 -2.06 4.09
N LEU A 180 -9.56 -2.62 4.55
CA LEU A 180 -8.57 -1.87 5.32
C LEU A 180 -8.01 -0.69 4.52
N LEU A 181 -7.71 -0.91 3.24
CA LEU A 181 -7.23 0.15 2.35
C LEU A 181 -8.25 1.28 2.20
N ASN A 182 -9.53 0.96 2.02
CA ASN A 182 -10.60 1.96 1.92
C ASN A 182 -10.76 2.76 3.22
N ASP A 183 -10.66 2.09 4.38
CA ASP A 183 -10.68 2.77 5.68
C ASP A 183 -9.48 3.74 5.79
N TRP A 184 -8.29 3.34 5.36
CA TRP A 184 -7.11 4.19 5.34
C TRP A 184 -7.24 5.37 4.36
N HIS A 185 -7.81 5.17 3.19
CA HIS A 185 -8.07 6.26 2.25
C HIS A 185 -9.02 7.31 2.85
N ALA A 186 -10.03 6.87 3.60
CA ALA A 186 -10.93 7.79 4.28
C ALA A 186 -10.21 8.63 5.35
N GLU A 187 -9.31 8.03 6.12
CA GLU A 187 -8.49 8.76 7.10
C GLU A 187 -7.44 9.67 6.41
N ALA A 188 -6.76 9.18 5.38
CA ALA A 188 -5.78 9.96 4.62
C ALA A 188 -6.40 11.23 3.99
N LYS A 189 -7.65 11.15 3.54
CA LYS A 189 -8.39 12.32 3.06
C LYS A 189 -8.64 13.36 4.15
N LYS A 190 -8.91 12.94 5.38
CA LYS A 190 -9.08 13.87 6.52
C LYS A 190 -7.78 14.62 6.80
N LEU A 191 -6.64 13.91 6.81
CA LEU A 191 -5.33 14.53 7.01
C LEU A 191 -5.01 15.57 5.92
N SER A 192 -5.45 15.34 4.67
CA SER A 192 -5.26 16.30 3.59
C SER A 192 -6.05 17.60 3.76
N CYS A 193 -7.09 17.60 4.60
CA CYS A 193 -7.98 18.72 4.84
C CYS A 193 -7.64 19.50 6.11
N GLU A 194 -6.77 18.98 6.99
CA GLU A 194 -6.35 19.70 8.18
C GLU A 194 -5.40 20.84 7.78
N PRO A 195 -5.63 22.08 8.25
CA PRO A 195 -4.66 23.16 8.05
C PRO A 195 -3.35 22.78 8.72
N PRO A 196 -2.19 23.15 8.15
CA PRO A 196 -0.91 22.86 8.77
C PRO A 196 -0.91 23.41 10.21
N ILE A 197 -0.66 22.51 11.18
CA ILE A 197 -0.61 22.88 12.59
C ILE A 197 0.55 23.85 12.79
N GLY A 198 0.23 25.10 13.04
CA GLY A 198 1.16 26.12 13.53
C GLY A 198 1.90 26.91 12.44
N CYS A 199 1.30 27.99 11.99
CA CYS A 199 2.01 29.20 11.62
C CYS A 199 1.77 30.26 12.70
#